data_19374e0c516fedb287e8134632354760
#
_entry.id   19374e0c516fedb287e8134632354760
#
_cell.length_a   1.000
_cell.length_b   1.000
_cell.length_c   1.000
_cell.angle_alpha   90.00
_cell.angle_beta   90.00
_cell.angle_gamma   90.00
#
_symmetry.space_group_name_H-M   'P 1'
#
loop_
_entity.id
_entity.type
_entity.pdbx_description
1 polymer ?
#
loop_
_entity_poly.entity_id
_entity_poly.type
_entity_poly.pdbx_seq_one_letter_code
_entity_poly.pdbx_strand_id
1 'polypeptide(L)'
;MQDSTIAAIATAPGAGGIAVVRLSGPESYAVAARVFRPANPDRTVAGAKGYTALFGTFLEGEDAFDEGVALFFRAPHSYTGEDVVELSCHGGSAVARRLVESCIEAGAAPASPGEYTRRAFLNGKLSLTQAEAVMDLVSADGRQGAALANASLGGALARKIAAEKEALTSLQAHLAAWVDFPEEDVPELDETHLQAVLGSVKDELDVLIRNYDAGAVLREGVDCAIVGRPNAGKSTLLNLLAGFDRAIVTPVAGTTRDVVEQAVRLGDIRLNLFDTAGLRDTEDVIEAEGIRRSWKKLDEAGLVLAVFDGSEPLTREDLALARKCAGRPAIALINKEDKPTRFDAEVIAPYFAMVLPVCCQEEGARKLIASAVARLLGTNQIDPHAASLSGQRQLAAATRAREAVAGALEAVAGGFGLDAVSVCVDDALDALCDLTGENASEAVINEVFERFCVGK
;
A
#
# COMPACT_ATOMS: atom_id res chain seq x y z
N MET A 1 -28.06 4.52 5.76
CA MET A 1 -27.24 3.44 6.35
C MET A 1 -26.36 3.88 7.53
N GLN A 2 -26.28 5.17 7.86
CA GLN A 2 -25.53 5.70 9.03
C GLN A 2 -26.22 5.48 10.39
N ASP A 3 -27.48 5.03 10.41
CA ASP A 3 -28.24 4.86 11.65
C ASP A 3 -28.11 3.47 12.30
N SER A 4 -27.40 2.53 11.69
CA SER A 4 -27.21 1.18 12.21
C SER A 4 -25.94 1.04 13.04
N THR A 5 -26.03 0.34 14.16
CA THR A 5 -24.84 -0.12 14.90
C THR A 5 -24.30 -1.39 14.25
N ILE A 6 -23.00 -1.42 13.97
CA ILE A 6 -22.31 -2.53 13.31
C ILE A 6 -21.38 -3.26 14.27
N ALA A 7 -21.15 -4.56 13.99
CA ALA A 7 -20.25 -5.43 14.74
C ALA A 7 -19.36 -6.26 13.81
N ALA A 8 -18.08 -6.40 14.15
CA ALA A 8 -17.17 -7.34 13.52
C ALA A 8 -15.97 -7.69 14.41
N ILE A 9 -15.28 -8.79 14.09
CA ILE A 9 -13.97 -9.11 14.66
C ILE A 9 -12.94 -8.14 14.05
N ALA A 10 -12.23 -7.37 14.88
CA ALA A 10 -11.23 -6.40 14.48
C ALA A 10 -9.78 -6.93 14.50
N THR A 11 -9.56 -8.13 15.05
CA THR A 11 -8.25 -8.82 15.07
C THR A 11 -8.10 -9.74 13.87
N ALA A 12 -6.84 -10.01 13.48
CA ALA A 12 -6.56 -10.96 12.41
C ALA A 12 -7.18 -12.35 12.68
N PRO A 13 -7.65 -13.08 11.65
CA PRO A 13 -8.20 -14.41 11.80
C PRO A 13 -7.11 -15.39 12.26
N GLY A 14 -7.45 -16.30 13.18
CA GLY A 14 -6.56 -17.33 13.71
C GLY A 14 -6.64 -17.44 15.22
N ALA A 15 -5.97 -18.46 15.77
CA ALA A 15 -5.86 -18.64 17.21
C ALA A 15 -4.80 -17.67 17.79
N GLY A 16 -5.18 -16.88 18.78
CA GLY A 16 -4.31 -15.92 19.46
C GLY A 16 -4.60 -15.87 20.96
N GLY A 17 -3.90 -15.06 21.71
CA GLY A 17 -4.18 -14.85 23.14
C GLY A 17 -5.47 -14.05 23.36
N ILE A 18 -5.75 -13.08 22.47
CA ILE A 18 -6.88 -12.15 22.56
C ILE A 18 -7.50 -11.95 21.18
N ALA A 19 -8.83 -11.86 21.13
CA ALA A 19 -9.58 -11.35 20.00
C ALA A 19 -10.39 -10.12 20.42
N VAL A 20 -10.59 -9.19 19.49
CA VAL A 20 -11.36 -7.97 19.70
C VAL A 20 -12.55 -7.94 18.77
N VAL A 21 -13.75 -7.80 19.33
CA VAL A 21 -14.98 -7.48 18.59
C VAL A 21 -15.26 -6.00 18.76
N ARG A 22 -15.46 -5.29 17.66
CA ARG A 22 -15.73 -3.86 17.65
C ARG A 22 -17.18 -3.60 17.30
N LEU A 23 -17.82 -2.74 18.08
CA LEU A 23 -19.13 -2.16 17.84
C LEU A 23 -18.95 -0.68 17.47
N SER A 24 -19.68 -0.16 16.47
CA SER A 24 -19.72 1.26 16.14
C SER A 24 -21.14 1.66 15.74
N GLY A 25 -21.61 2.77 16.24
CA GLY A 25 -22.92 3.32 15.94
C GLY A 25 -23.72 3.76 17.18
N PRO A 26 -24.93 4.31 16.98
CA PRO A 26 -25.71 4.92 18.05
C PRO A 26 -26.09 3.96 19.19
N GLU A 27 -26.31 2.69 18.90
CA GLU A 27 -26.72 1.69 19.88
C GLU A 27 -25.54 0.85 20.44
N SER A 28 -24.28 1.23 20.18
CA SER A 28 -23.10 0.45 20.58
C SER A 28 -23.07 0.13 22.07
N TYR A 29 -23.43 1.09 22.90
CA TYR A 29 -23.50 0.92 24.36
C TYR A 29 -24.69 0.05 24.79
N ALA A 30 -25.83 0.17 24.12
CA ALA A 30 -27.01 -0.63 24.43
C ALA A 30 -26.81 -2.11 24.03
N VAL A 31 -26.20 -2.36 22.87
CA VAL A 31 -25.80 -3.70 22.42
C VAL A 31 -24.76 -4.29 23.39
N ALA A 32 -23.70 -3.54 23.72
CA ALA A 32 -22.69 -3.97 24.67
C ALA A 32 -23.25 -4.30 26.03
N ALA A 33 -24.26 -3.54 26.53
CA ALA A 33 -24.91 -3.80 27.82
C ALA A 33 -25.69 -5.11 27.87
N ARG A 34 -26.11 -5.63 26.71
CA ARG A 34 -26.82 -6.96 26.63
C ARG A 34 -25.86 -8.14 26.61
N VAL A 35 -24.64 -7.94 26.07
CA VAL A 35 -23.66 -9.02 25.87
C VAL A 35 -22.48 -8.97 26.84
N PHE A 36 -22.41 -7.96 27.71
CA PHE A 36 -21.32 -7.79 28.67
C PHE A 36 -21.83 -7.33 30.04
N ARG A 37 -21.45 -8.03 31.08
CA ARG A 37 -21.74 -7.70 32.48
C ARG A 37 -20.44 -7.33 33.20
N PRO A 38 -20.29 -6.05 33.65
CA PRO A 38 -19.14 -5.65 34.47
C PRO A 38 -19.00 -6.49 35.75
N ALA A 39 -17.76 -6.86 36.09
CA ALA A 39 -17.47 -7.61 37.33
C ALA A 39 -17.74 -6.75 38.58
N ASN A 40 -17.55 -5.45 38.50
CA ASN A 40 -17.92 -4.53 39.57
C ASN A 40 -19.40 -4.14 39.45
N PRO A 41 -20.27 -4.51 40.40
CA PRO A 41 -21.70 -4.24 40.33
C PRO A 41 -22.06 -2.75 40.40
N ASP A 42 -21.17 -1.88 40.91
CA ASP A 42 -21.35 -0.43 40.93
C ASP A 42 -21.10 0.25 39.58
N ARG A 43 -20.64 -0.51 38.59
CA ARG A 43 -20.36 -0.03 37.24
C ARG A 43 -21.37 -0.58 36.24
N THR A 44 -21.82 0.27 35.34
CA THR A 44 -22.71 -0.12 34.24
C THR A 44 -22.10 0.29 32.90
N VAL A 45 -22.42 -0.46 31.86
CA VAL A 45 -22.02 -0.11 30.48
C VAL A 45 -22.58 1.25 30.08
N ALA A 46 -23.86 1.51 30.38
CA ALA A 46 -24.51 2.78 30.05
C ALA A 46 -23.84 3.99 30.71
N GLY A 47 -23.34 3.82 31.95
CA GLY A 47 -22.63 4.85 32.72
C GLY A 47 -21.13 4.97 32.38
N ALA A 48 -20.60 4.15 31.49
CA ALA A 48 -19.19 4.18 31.11
C ALA A 48 -18.86 5.48 30.35
N LYS A 49 -17.81 6.16 30.82
CA LYS A 49 -17.28 7.36 30.14
C LYS A 49 -16.39 6.92 28.96
N GLY A 50 -16.20 7.84 28.01
CA GLY A 50 -15.19 7.64 26.94
C GLY A 50 -13.79 7.42 27.52
N TYR A 51 -12.98 6.59 26.83
CA TYR A 51 -11.62 6.21 27.23
C TYR A 51 -11.55 5.46 28.57
N THR A 52 -12.56 4.66 28.88
CA THR A 52 -12.57 3.81 30.07
C THR A 52 -12.59 2.32 29.70
N ALA A 53 -12.08 1.49 30.60
CA ALA A 53 -12.08 0.05 30.48
C ALA A 53 -12.82 -0.58 31.67
N LEU A 54 -13.61 -1.61 31.40
CA LEU A 54 -14.26 -2.43 32.41
C LEU A 54 -13.91 -3.90 32.19
N PHE A 55 -13.53 -4.59 33.27
CA PHE A 55 -13.43 -6.05 33.26
C PHE A 55 -14.79 -6.64 33.57
N GLY A 56 -15.14 -7.79 32.94
CA GLY A 56 -16.42 -8.43 33.15
C GLY A 56 -16.59 -9.71 32.37
N THR A 57 -17.81 -10.18 32.31
CA THR A 57 -18.20 -11.47 31.70
C THR A 57 -19.00 -11.24 30.44
N PHE A 58 -18.70 -11.99 29.39
CA PHE A 58 -19.46 -12.01 28.13
C PHE A 58 -20.61 -13.00 28.22
N LEU A 59 -21.77 -12.60 27.70
CA LEU A 59 -23.04 -13.28 27.82
C LEU A 59 -23.66 -13.53 26.44
N GLU A 60 -24.32 -14.69 26.32
CA GLU A 60 -25.29 -15.03 25.29
C GLU A 60 -26.63 -15.30 25.98
N GLY A 61 -27.54 -14.32 25.90
CA GLY A 61 -28.71 -14.33 26.78
C GLY A 61 -28.31 -14.23 28.27
N GLU A 62 -28.61 -15.27 29.04
CA GLU A 62 -28.23 -15.40 30.47
C GLU A 62 -26.93 -16.20 30.67
N ASP A 63 -26.49 -16.93 29.66
CA ASP A 63 -25.34 -17.84 29.74
C ASP A 63 -24.01 -17.08 29.64
N ALA A 64 -23.18 -17.21 30.67
CA ALA A 64 -21.81 -16.71 30.67
C ALA A 64 -20.90 -17.67 29.90
N PHE A 65 -20.17 -17.16 28.87
CA PHE A 65 -19.32 -18.05 28.07
C PHE A 65 -17.83 -17.64 28.02
N ASP A 66 -17.50 -16.41 28.42
CA ASP A 66 -16.12 -15.93 28.50
C ASP A 66 -16.03 -14.73 29.44
N GLU A 67 -14.81 -14.30 29.76
CA GLU A 67 -14.52 -13.08 30.50
C GLU A 67 -13.47 -12.23 29.77
N GLY A 68 -13.50 -10.94 30.00
CA GLY A 68 -12.53 -10.05 29.35
C GLY A 68 -12.78 -8.57 29.63
N VAL A 69 -12.32 -7.72 28.73
CA VAL A 69 -12.31 -6.27 28.89
C VAL A 69 -13.16 -5.62 27.83
N ALA A 70 -14.04 -4.70 28.23
CA ALA A 70 -14.74 -3.79 27.34
C ALA A 70 -14.09 -2.39 27.41
N LEU A 71 -13.72 -1.82 26.25
CA LEU A 71 -13.22 -0.47 26.10
C LEU A 71 -14.30 0.41 25.49
N PHE A 72 -14.46 1.61 26.00
CA PHE A 72 -15.56 2.51 25.67
C PHE A 72 -15.05 3.83 25.08
N PHE A 73 -15.63 4.26 23.95
CA PHE A 73 -15.33 5.51 23.28
C PHE A 73 -16.63 6.25 22.96
N ARG A 74 -16.71 7.51 23.34
CA ARG A 74 -17.87 8.37 23.05
C ARG A 74 -17.63 9.25 21.85
N ALA A 75 -18.64 9.40 21.03
CA ALA A 75 -18.66 10.36 19.94
C ALA A 75 -18.36 11.79 20.44
N PRO A 76 -17.62 12.61 19.66
CA PRO A 76 -16.92 12.31 18.42
C PRO A 76 -15.51 11.74 18.62
N HIS A 77 -15.12 11.39 19.87
CA HIS A 77 -13.77 10.99 20.25
C HIS A 77 -13.60 9.47 20.15
N SER A 78 -13.73 8.95 18.92
CA SER A 78 -13.53 7.54 18.55
C SER A 78 -12.91 7.45 17.17
N TYR A 79 -12.61 6.23 16.72
CA TYR A 79 -12.08 5.99 15.37
C TYR A 79 -13.06 6.40 14.28
N THR A 80 -14.32 5.99 14.39
CA THR A 80 -15.38 6.29 13.41
C THR A 80 -16.03 7.68 13.61
N GLY A 81 -15.78 8.33 14.74
CA GLY A 81 -16.53 9.53 15.15
C GLY A 81 -17.88 9.23 15.79
N GLU A 82 -18.29 7.96 15.87
CA GLU A 82 -19.51 7.46 16.52
C GLU A 82 -19.22 6.96 17.94
N ASP A 83 -20.25 6.54 18.69
CA ASP A 83 -20.04 5.72 19.89
C ASP A 83 -19.44 4.37 19.49
N VAL A 84 -18.34 3.97 20.14
CA VAL A 84 -17.61 2.72 19.85
C VAL A 84 -17.39 1.97 21.13
N VAL A 85 -17.58 0.63 21.07
CA VAL A 85 -17.20 -0.29 22.14
C VAL A 85 -16.33 -1.41 21.56
N GLU A 86 -15.17 -1.65 22.17
CA GLU A 86 -14.31 -2.78 21.85
C GLU A 86 -14.37 -3.82 22.96
N LEU A 87 -14.76 -5.03 22.59
CA LEU A 87 -14.91 -6.17 23.47
C LEU A 87 -13.73 -7.13 23.25
N SER A 88 -12.80 -7.18 24.20
CA SER A 88 -11.63 -8.04 24.17
C SER A 88 -11.91 -9.34 24.90
N CYS A 89 -12.02 -10.44 24.17
CA CYS A 89 -12.25 -11.80 24.66
C CYS A 89 -11.01 -12.70 24.45
N HIS A 90 -11.05 -13.94 24.91
CA HIS A 90 -10.02 -14.92 24.58
C HIS A 90 -9.98 -15.17 23.07
N GLY A 91 -8.77 -15.32 22.53
CA GLY A 91 -8.47 -15.31 21.07
C GLY A 91 -8.77 -16.62 20.34
N GLY A 92 -9.66 -17.46 20.88
CA GLY A 92 -10.19 -18.62 20.18
C GLY A 92 -11.21 -18.22 19.12
N SER A 93 -11.10 -18.77 17.89
CA SER A 93 -12.01 -18.42 16.79
C SER A 93 -13.48 -18.70 17.11
N ALA A 94 -13.78 -19.73 17.92
CA ALA A 94 -15.12 -20.04 18.36
C ALA A 94 -15.67 -18.98 19.33
N VAL A 95 -14.84 -18.51 20.28
CA VAL A 95 -15.23 -17.50 21.29
C VAL A 95 -15.50 -16.15 20.58
N ALA A 96 -14.58 -15.71 19.72
CA ALA A 96 -14.73 -14.46 18.98
C ALA A 96 -15.96 -14.46 18.08
N ARG A 97 -16.24 -15.58 17.40
CA ARG A 97 -17.45 -15.75 16.58
C ARG A 97 -18.71 -15.69 17.43
N ARG A 98 -18.75 -16.43 18.54
CA ARG A 98 -19.89 -16.40 19.46
C ARG A 98 -20.19 -15.01 19.99
N LEU A 99 -19.13 -14.25 20.30
CA LEU A 99 -19.29 -12.86 20.76
C LEU A 99 -19.88 -11.94 19.68
N VAL A 100 -19.45 -12.08 18.42
CA VAL A 100 -20.05 -11.31 17.29
C VAL A 100 -21.51 -11.71 17.09
N GLU A 101 -21.83 -13.01 17.11
CA GLU A 101 -23.18 -13.53 16.97
C GLU A 101 -24.08 -12.99 18.09
N SER A 102 -23.62 -13.00 19.34
CA SER A 102 -24.34 -12.38 20.47
C SER A 102 -24.57 -10.90 20.27
N CYS A 103 -23.61 -10.14 19.71
CA CYS A 103 -23.78 -8.73 19.39
C CYS A 103 -24.84 -8.51 18.30
N ILE A 104 -24.90 -9.39 17.29
CA ILE A 104 -25.89 -9.34 16.21
C ILE A 104 -27.29 -9.63 16.75
N GLU A 105 -27.43 -10.68 17.55
CA GLU A 105 -28.69 -11.02 18.24
C GLU A 105 -29.16 -9.90 19.17
N ALA A 106 -28.21 -9.17 19.78
CA ALA A 106 -28.48 -8.01 20.60
C ALA A 106 -28.84 -6.74 19.78
N GLY A 107 -28.89 -6.82 18.44
CA GLY A 107 -29.39 -5.76 17.56
C GLY A 107 -28.33 -5.04 16.74
N ALA A 108 -27.06 -5.49 16.74
CA ALA A 108 -26.07 -4.99 15.80
C ALA A 108 -26.25 -5.64 14.41
N ALA A 109 -25.86 -4.91 13.35
CA ALA A 109 -25.73 -5.47 12.02
C ALA A 109 -24.27 -5.96 11.79
N PRO A 110 -24.02 -7.00 10.98
CA PRO A 110 -22.67 -7.36 10.60
C PRO A 110 -22.04 -6.23 9.77
N ALA A 111 -20.80 -5.88 10.08
CA ALA A 111 -20.07 -4.86 9.33
C ALA A 111 -19.62 -5.37 7.96
N SER A 112 -19.72 -4.52 6.94
CA SER A 112 -19.16 -4.74 5.63
C SER A 112 -17.63 -4.54 5.61
N PRO A 113 -16.89 -5.00 4.58
CA PRO A 113 -15.48 -4.67 4.39
C PRO A 113 -15.25 -3.16 4.45
N GLY A 114 -14.25 -2.71 5.21
CA GLY A 114 -13.88 -1.31 5.33
C GLY A 114 -14.90 -0.39 6.00
N GLU A 115 -15.99 -0.90 6.55
CA GLU A 115 -17.12 -0.05 6.98
C GLU A 115 -16.75 0.91 8.11
N TYR A 116 -15.89 0.52 9.06
CA TYR A 116 -15.44 1.43 10.12
C TYR A 116 -14.62 2.59 9.57
N THR A 117 -13.70 2.33 8.64
CA THR A 117 -12.88 3.37 8.01
C THR A 117 -13.73 4.24 7.07
N ARG A 118 -14.72 3.66 6.39
CA ARG A 118 -15.70 4.40 5.59
C ARG A 118 -16.51 5.37 6.46
N ARG A 119 -16.97 4.94 7.64
CA ARG A 119 -17.67 5.81 8.59
C ARG A 119 -16.75 6.90 9.13
N ALA A 120 -15.49 6.58 9.42
CA ALA A 120 -14.49 7.59 9.80
C ALA A 120 -14.30 8.65 8.70
N PHE A 121 -14.24 8.25 7.43
CA PHE A 121 -14.18 9.15 6.29
C PHE A 121 -15.47 10.02 6.18
N LEU A 122 -16.65 9.41 6.20
CA LEU A 122 -17.94 10.11 6.08
C LEU A 122 -18.18 11.09 7.23
N ASN A 123 -17.66 10.79 8.43
CA ASN A 123 -17.72 11.65 9.62
C ASN A 123 -16.57 12.67 9.68
N GLY A 124 -15.78 12.83 8.61
CA GLY A 124 -14.70 13.82 8.51
C GLY A 124 -13.50 13.58 9.42
N LYS A 125 -13.33 12.34 9.95
CA LYS A 125 -12.17 11.96 10.77
C LYS A 125 -10.91 11.71 9.93
N LEU A 126 -11.10 11.27 8.69
CA LEU A 126 -10.05 10.94 7.74
C LEU A 126 -10.41 11.51 6.36
N SER A 127 -9.41 11.96 5.60
CA SER A 127 -9.56 12.17 4.15
C SER A 127 -9.55 10.82 3.42
N LEU A 128 -9.95 10.79 2.14
CA LEU A 128 -9.90 9.56 1.35
C LEU A 128 -8.48 9.01 1.23
N THR A 129 -7.48 9.89 1.05
CA THR A 129 -6.06 9.52 1.01
C THR A 129 -5.56 8.91 2.32
N GLN A 130 -6.04 9.41 3.46
CA GLN A 130 -5.73 8.83 4.77
C GLN A 130 -6.44 7.48 4.98
N ALA A 131 -7.67 7.34 4.49
CA ALA A 131 -8.39 6.07 4.52
C ALA A 131 -7.63 4.99 3.72
N GLU A 132 -7.21 5.30 2.48
CA GLU A 132 -6.37 4.38 1.67
C GLU A 132 -5.08 3.99 2.41
N ALA A 133 -4.41 4.93 3.09
CA ALA A 133 -3.20 4.68 3.87
C ALA A 133 -3.39 3.73 5.07
N VAL A 134 -4.62 3.57 5.58
CA VAL A 134 -4.91 2.55 6.62
C VAL A 134 -4.63 1.15 6.10
N MET A 135 -5.01 0.85 4.85
CA MET A 135 -4.75 -0.46 4.24
C MET A 135 -3.27 -0.65 3.92
N ASP A 136 -2.62 0.39 3.40
CA ASP A 136 -1.17 0.36 3.17
C ASP A 136 -0.41 0.03 4.46
N LEU A 137 -0.80 0.64 5.59
CA LEU A 137 -0.18 0.37 6.89
C LEU A 137 -0.43 -1.05 7.40
N VAL A 138 -1.63 -1.59 7.18
CA VAL A 138 -1.99 -2.96 7.60
C VAL A 138 -1.26 -4.01 6.76
N SER A 139 -1.03 -3.73 5.48
CA SER A 139 -0.35 -4.64 4.54
C SER A 139 1.16 -4.46 4.47
N ALA A 140 1.72 -3.44 5.12
CA ALA A 140 3.15 -3.15 5.07
C ALA A 140 3.99 -4.24 5.76
N ASP A 141 4.87 -4.89 5.00
CA ASP A 141 5.78 -5.93 5.50
C ASP A 141 7.16 -5.37 5.91
N GLY A 142 7.55 -4.19 5.39
CA GLY A 142 8.85 -3.55 5.63
C GLY A 142 8.75 -2.27 6.46
N ARG A 143 9.87 -1.88 7.11
CA ARG A 143 9.92 -0.66 7.94
C ARG A 143 9.69 0.60 7.11
N GLN A 144 10.28 0.68 5.91
CA GLN A 144 10.11 1.84 5.03
C GLN A 144 8.69 1.92 4.48
N GLY A 145 8.08 0.79 4.08
CA GLY A 145 6.68 0.74 3.66
C GLY A 145 5.72 1.17 4.77
N ALA A 146 5.92 0.67 5.99
CA ALA A 146 5.12 1.09 7.15
C ALA A 146 5.31 2.59 7.48
N ALA A 147 6.52 3.13 7.33
CA ALA A 147 6.78 4.54 7.57
C ALA A 147 6.11 5.44 6.52
N LEU A 148 6.14 5.06 5.23
CA LEU A 148 5.40 5.74 4.14
C LEU A 148 3.90 5.75 4.40
N ALA A 149 3.33 4.58 4.72
CA ALA A 149 1.90 4.46 5.04
C ALA A 149 1.53 5.30 6.26
N ASN A 150 2.36 5.30 7.29
CA ASN A 150 2.14 6.13 8.49
C ASN A 150 2.25 7.63 8.20
N ALA A 151 3.17 8.06 7.33
CA ALA A 151 3.28 9.45 6.89
C ALA A 151 2.01 9.89 6.12
N SER A 152 1.49 9.02 5.23
CA SER A 152 0.25 9.26 4.49
C SER A 152 -0.95 9.29 5.42
N LEU A 153 -1.06 8.36 6.38
CA LEU A 153 -2.09 8.36 7.43
C LEU A 153 -2.01 9.62 8.30
N GLY A 154 -0.79 10.10 8.61
CA GLY A 154 -0.54 11.39 9.26
C GLY A 154 -0.88 12.61 8.40
N GLY A 155 -1.40 12.42 7.18
CA GLY A 155 -1.86 13.48 6.28
C GLY A 155 -0.74 14.20 5.51
N ALA A 156 0.45 13.60 5.34
CA ALA A 156 1.56 14.24 4.60
C ALA A 156 1.14 14.58 3.16
N LEU A 157 0.50 13.64 2.45
CA LEU A 157 0.00 13.87 1.09
C LEU A 157 -1.12 14.91 1.09
N ALA A 158 -2.09 14.82 2.00
CA ALA A 158 -3.21 15.75 2.07
C ALA A 158 -2.74 17.21 2.29
N ARG A 159 -1.78 17.41 3.20
CA ARG A 159 -1.18 18.76 3.42
C ARG A 159 -0.43 19.27 2.20
N LYS A 160 0.33 18.40 1.53
CA LYS A 160 1.05 18.76 0.30
C LYS A 160 0.07 19.23 -0.78
N ILE A 161 -0.95 18.43 -1.08
CA ILE A 161 -1.96 18.76 -2.08
C ILE A 161 -2.78 20.01 -1.70
N ALA A 162 -3.07 20.21 -0.41
CA ALA A 162 -3.76 21.42 0.04
C ALA A 162 -2.95 22.70 -0.25
N ALA A 163 -1.62 22.66 -0.10
CA ALA A 163 -0.75 23.80 -0.45
C ALA A 163 -0.76 24.10 -1.96
N GLU A 164 -0.70 23.06 -2.80
CA GLU A 164 -0.77 23.22 -4.26
C GLU A 164 -2.16 23.75 -4.71
N LYS A 165 -3.23 23.26 -4.08
CA LYS A 165 -4.60 23.78 -4.32
C LYS A 165 -4.73 25.24 -3.92
N GLU A 166 -4.18 25.64 -2.77
CA GLU A 166 -4.22 27.04 -2.31
C GLU A 166 -3.50 27.96 -3.31
N ALA A 167 -2.32 27.55 -3.81
CA ALA A 167 -1.56 28.30 -4.81
C ALA A 167 -2.37 28.47 -6.11
N LEU A 168 -2.95 27.38 -6.64
CA LEU A 168 -3.78 27.43 -7.85
C LEU A 168 -5.09 28.20 -7.64
N THR A 169 -5.75 28.06 -6.48
CA THR A 169 -6.97 28.80 -6.18
C THR A 169 -6.72 30.31 -6.09
N SER A 170 -5.62 30.71 -5.47
CA SER A 170 -5.21 32.13 -5.46
C SER A 170 -4.94 32.67 -6.86
N LEU A 171 -4.28 31.86 -7.70
CA LEU A 171 -4.04 32.20 -9.09
C LEU A 171 -5.35 32.32 -9.87
N GLN A 172 -6.26 31.36 -9.73
CA GLN A 172 -7.57 31.34 -10.37
C GLN A 172 -8.43 32.56 -9.99
N ALA A 173 -8.40 32.96 -8.73
CA ALA A 173 -9.09 34.17 -8.30
C ALA A 173 -8.59 35.45 -8.99
N HIS A 174 -7.28 35.57 -9.22
CA HIS A 174 -6.70 36.68 -9.97
C HIS A 174 -7.06 36.63 -11.46
N LEU A 175 -7.00 35.42 -12.07
CA LEU A 175 -7.40 35.22 -13.47
C LEU A 175 -8.87 35.57 -13.70
N ALA A 176 -9.76 35.10 -12.84
CA ALA A 176 -11.19 35.39 -12.92
C ALA A 176 -11.48 36.90 -12.78
N ALA A 177 -10.83 37.57 -11.81
CA ALA A 177 -10.99 39.01 -11.62
C ALA A 177 -10.55 39.79 -12.88
N TRP A 178 -9.47 39.37 -13.53
CA TRP A 178 -8.98 40.02 -14.73
C TRP A 178 -9.85 39.78 -15.97
N VAL A 179 -10.44 38.58 -16.08
CA VAL A 179 -11.35 38.23 -17.20
C VAL A 179 -12.71 38.93 -17.03
N ASP A 180 -13.26 38.95 -15.80
CA ASP A 180 -14.61 39.48 -15.53
C ASP A 180 -14.65 41.01 -15.44
N PHE A 181 -13.55 41.68 -15.05
CA PHE A 181 -13.46 43.11 -14.83
C PHE A 181 -12.32 43.78 -15.58
N PRO A 182 -12.28 43.68 -16.94
CA PRO A 182 -11.16 44.21 -17.75
C PRO A 182 -11.03 45.73 -17.74
N GLU A 183 -12.04 46.46 -17.24
CA GLU A 183 -12.06 47.94 -17.15
C GLU A 183 -11.72 48.45 -15.75
N GLU A 184 -11.55 47.59 -14.75
CA GLU A 184 -11.15 47.93 -13.39
C GLU A 184 -9.62 47.92 -13.23
N ASP A 185 -9.10 48.68 -12.23
CA ASP A 185 -7.66 48.68 -11.88
C ASP A 185 -7.24 47.35 -11.22
N VAL A 186 -7.49 46.20 -11.89
CA VAL A 186 -6.95 44.90 -11.49
C VAL A 186 -5.47 44.91 -11.83
N PRO A 187 -4.56 44.62 -10.88
CA PRO A 187 -3.13 44.54 -11.17
C PRO A 187 -2.87 43.56 -12.31
N GLU A 188 -2.07 44.03 -13.29
CA GLU A 188 -1.68 43.21 -14.43
C GLU A 188 -1.00 41.92 -13.93
N LEU A 189 -1.51 40.76 -14.35
CA LEU A 189 -0.89 39.49 -14.03
C LEU A 189 0.45 39.37 -14.70
N ASP A 190 1.54 39.46 -13.93
CA ASP A 190 2.89 39.27 -14.43
C ASP A 190 3.06 37.81 -14.91
N GLU A 191 3.35 37.66 -16.21
CA GLU A 191 3.62 36.38 -16.85
C GLU A 191 4.71 35.58 -16.11
N THR A 192 5.72 36.27 -15.57
CA THR A 192 6.78 35.66 -14.75
C THR A 192 6.23 35.05 -13.49
N HIS A 193 5.25 35.69 -12.83
CA HIS A 193 4.60 35.16 -11.65
C HIS A 193 3.71 33.96 -11.98
N LEU A 194 2.95 34.01 -13.07
CA LEU A 194 2.16 32.87 -13.57
C LEU A 194 3.06 31.65 -13.81
N GLN A 195 4.14 31.83 -14.57
CA GLN A 195 5.09 30.76 -14.87
C GLN A 195 5.75 30.20 -13.60
N ALA A 196 6.08 31.05 -12.63
CA ALA A 196 6.70 30.62 -11.38
C ALA A 196 5.75 29.75 -10.53
N VAL A 197 4.48 30.17 -10.35
CA VAL A 197 3.49 29.42 -9.57
C VAL A 197 3.17 28.11 -10.26
N LEU A 198 2.80 28.12 -11.54
CA LEU A 198 2.47 26.93 -12.31
C LEU A 198 3.67 25.98 -12.40
N GLY A 199 4.89 26.51 -12.59
CA GLY A 199 6.12 25.72 -12.61
C GLY A 199 6.37 25.01 -11.29
N SER A 200 6.21 25.70 -10.17
CA SER A 200 6.37 25.13 -8.84
C SER A 200 5.38 23.98 -8.59
N VAL A 201 4.09 24.17 -8.89
CA VAL A 201 3.06 23.12 -8.74
C VAL A 201 3.38 21.90 -9.62
N LYS A 202 3.79 22.15 -10.89
CA LYS A 202 4.17 21.08 -11.81
C LYS A 202 5.35 20.26 -11.29
N ASP A 203 6.41 20.93 -10.79
CA ASP A 203 7.62 20.27 -10.29
C ASP A 203 7.31 19.37 -9.08
N GLU A 204 6.43 19.83 -8.17
CA GLU A 204 5.99 19.06 -7.02
C GLU A 204 5.15 17.84 -7.42
N LEU A 205 4.26 17.98 -8.40
CA LEU A 205 3.50 16.85 -8.95
C LEU A 205 4.44 15.87 -9.68
N ASP A 206 5.43 16.36 -10.44
CA ASP A 206 6.43 15.51 -11.09
C ASP A 206 7.26 14.70 -10.08
N VAL A 207 7.56 15.24 -8.89
CA VAL A 207 8.23 14.52 -7.81
C VAL A 207 7.35 13.40 -7.27
N LEU A 208 6.06 13.67 -6.99
CA LEU A 208 5.12 12.67 -6.51
C LEU A 208 4.95 11.52 -7.50
N ILE A 209 4.79 11.83 -8.79
CA ILE A 209 4.60 10.86 -9.88
C ILE A 209 5.85 10.00 -10.06
N ARG A 210 7.04 10.60 -10.12
CA ARG A 210 8.31 9.86 -10.27
C ARG A 210 8.58 8.87 -9.14
N ASN A 211 8.17 9.20 -7.92
CA ASN A 211 8.40 8.37 -6.76
C ASN A 211 7.34 7.26 -6.58
N TYR A 212 6.30 7.25 -7.40
CA TYR A 212 5.18 6.32 -7.26
C TYR A 212 5.61 4.86 -7.34
N ASP A 213 6.36 4.46 -8.39
CA ASP A 213 6.76 3.06 -8.61
C ASP A 213 7.64 2.53 -7.48
N ALA A 214 8.63 3.31 -7.05
CA ALA A 214 9.49 2.93 -5.93
C ALA A 214 8.70 2.85 -4.61
N GLY A 215 7.74 3.74 -4.39
CA GLY A 215 6.80 3.68 -3.28
C GLY A 215 5.90 2.45 -3.33
N ALA A 216 5.39 2.08 -4.51
CA ALA A 216 4.59 0.86 -4.71
C ALA A 216 5.39 -0.41 -4.35
N VAL A 217 6.66 -0.48 -4.76
CA VAL A 217 7.56 -1.59 -4.37
C VAL A 217 7.70 -1.72 -2.87
N LEU A 218 7.79 -0.62 -2.13
CA LEU A 218 7.91 -0.64 -0.66
C LEU A 218 6.61 -1.05 0.03
N ARG A 219 5.43 -0.79 -0.57
CA ARG A 219 4.12 -1.14 -0.01
C ARG A 219 3.67 -2.55 -0.38
N GLU A 220 3.72 -2.87 -1.67
CA GLU A 220 3.13 -4.08 -2.25
C GLU A 220 4.17 -5.19 -2.47
N GLY A 221 5.46 -4.82 -2.46
CA GLY A 221 6.54 -5.69 -2.88
C GLY A 221 6.73 -5.69 -4.39
N VAL A 222 7.57 -6.60 -4.88
CA VAL A 222 7.83 -6.77 -6.30
C VAL A 222 7.80 -8.25 -6.68
N ASP A 223 7.20 -8.52 -7.81
CA ASP A 223 7.18 -9.84 -8.43
C ASP A 223 8.56 -10.16 -8.97
N CYS A 224 9.18 -11.22 -8.43
CA CYS A 224 10.56 -11.57 -8.68
C CYS A 224 10.70 -12.94 -9.33
N ALA A 225 11.37 -12.98 -10.49
CA ALA A 225 11.76 -14.21 -11.16
C ALA A 225 13.23 -14.55 -10.88
N ILE A 226 13.50 -15.77 -10.40
CA ILE A 226 14.86 -16.30 -10.27
C ILE A 226 15.10 -17.26 -11.45
N VAL A 227 16.07 -16.91 -12.30
CA VAL A 227 16.39 -17.67 -13.53
C VAL A 227 17.86 -18.04 -13.61
N GLY A 228 18.19 -19.04 -14.39
CA GLY A 228 19.57 -19.54 -14.56
C GLY A 228 19.58 -21.01 -14.98
N ARG A 229 20.72 -21.51 -15.47
CA ARG A 229 20.89 -22.92 -15.82
C ARG A 229 20.76 -23.87 -14.62
N PRO A 230 20.51 -25.15 -14.81
CA PRO A 230 20.67 -26.17 -13.76
C PRO A 230 22.02 -26.01 -13.06
N ASN A 231 22.05 -26.22 -11.74
CA ASN A 231 23.27 -26.17 -10.92
C ASN A 231 23.99 -24.78 -10.82
N ALA A 232 23.44 -23.71 -11.39
CA ALA A 232 23.99 -22.34 -11.22
C ALA A 232 23.89 -21.84 -9.78
N GLY A 233 23.04 -22.45 -8.93
CA GLY A 233 22.87 -22.09 -7.53
C GLY A 233 21.53 -21.38 -7.22
N LYS A 234 20.51 -21.54 -8.07
CA LYS A 234 19.16 -20.97 -7.84
C LYS A 234 18.55 -21.41 -6.52
N SER A 235 18.59 -22.70 -6.21
CA SER A 235 18.08 -23.27 -4.95
C SER A 235 18.87 -22.76 -3.74
N THR A 236 20.18 -22.52 -3.89
CA THR A 236 21.02 -21.93 -2.84
C THR A 236 20.65 -20.47 -2.61
N LEU A 237 20.44 -19.70 -3.69
CA LEU A 237 19.95 -18.33 -3.59
C LEU A 237 18.57 -18.29 -2.92
N LEU A 238 17.66 -19.15 -3.33
CA LEU A 238 16.33 -19.23 -2.73
C LEU A 238 16.41 -19.50 -1.21
N ASN A 239 17.24 -20.46 -0.80
CA ASN A 239 17.45 -20.77 0.61
C ASN A 239 18.09 -19.59 1.37
N LEU A 240 19.03 -18.87 0.76
CA LEU A 240 19.63 -17.65 1.32
C LEU A 240 18.57 -16.56 1.52
N LEU A 241 17.66 -16.38 0.56
CA LEU A 241 16.59 -15.39 0.64
C LEU A 241 15.53 -15.81 1.67
N ALA A 242 15.15 -17.10 1.72
CA ALA A 242 14.10 -17.63 2.60
C ALA A 242 14.56 -17.90 4.04
N GLY A 243 15.88 -17.95 4.30
CA GLY A 243 16.46 -18.53 5.51
C GLY A 243 16.20 -17.82 6.84
N PHE A 244 15.66 -16.60 6.88
CA PHE A 244 15.44 -15.87 8.15
C PHE A 244 14.07 -15.19 8.30
N ASP A 245 13.36 -14.87 7.22
CA ASP A 245 12.07 -14.18 7.28
C ASP A 245 11.13 -14.72 6.18
N ARG A 246 10.51 -15.86 6.42
CA ARG A 246 9.31 -16.21 5.64
C ARG A 246 8.25 -15.18 5.98
N ALA A 247 7.89 -14.34 5.03
CA ALA A 247 6.72 -13.49 5.19
C ALA A 247 5.52 -14.40 5.50
N ILE A 248 4.82 -14.10 6.60
CA ILE A 248 3.59 -14.82 6.92
C ILE A 248 2.60 -14.34 5.86
N VAL A 249 2.42 -15.14 4.81
CA VAL A 249 1.38 -14.89 3.82
C VAL A 249 0.05 -15.14 4.51
N THR A 250 -0.56 -14.09 5.04
CA THR A 250 -1.98 -14.11 5.35
C THR A 250 -2.71 -14.01 4.02
N PRO A 251 -3.59 -14.96 3.66
CA PRO A 251 -4.42 -14.82 2.49
C PRO A 251 -5.35 -13.62 2.70
N VAL A 252 -5.04 -12.50 2.09
CA VAL A 252 -5.96 -11.36 1.99
C VAL A 252 -7.02 -11.79 0.98
N ALA A 253 -8.24 -11.99 1.45
CA ALA A 253 -9.37 -12.30 0.59
C ALA A 253 -9.56 -11.14 -0.41
N GLY A 254 -9.43 -11.41 -1.70
CA GLY A 254 -9.63 -10.41 -2.78
C GLY A 254 -8.50 -10.29 -3.78
N THR A 255 -7.29 -10.80 -3.53
CA THR A 255 -6.21 -10.84 -4.51
C THR A 255 -6.22 -12.17 -5.27
N THR A 256 -7.23 -12.36 -6.10
CA THR A 256 -7.26 -13.43 -7.10
C THR A 256 -6.48 -13.00 -8.33
N ARG A 257 -5.14 -13.13 -8.29
CA ARG A 257 -4.34 -13.31 -9.50
C ARG A 257 -3.04 -14.01 -9.11
N ASP A 258 -2.90 -15.21 -9.63
CA ASP A 258 -1.71 -16.08 -9.66
C ASP A 258 -1.11 -16.53 -8.31
N VAL A 259 -0.80 -17.81 -8.23
CA VAL A 259 -0.23 -18.49 -7.07
C VAL A 259 1.14 -17.88 -6.77
N VAL A 260 1.23 -16.96 -5.81
CA VAL A 260 2.50 -16.60 -5.17
C VAL A 260 2.95 -17.83 -4.39
N GLU A 261 3.92 -18.56 -4.88
CA GLU A 261 4.38 -19.79 -4.21
C GLU A 261 5.16 -19.49 -2.95
N GLN A 262 5.87 -18.37 -2.91
CA GLN A 262 6.62 -17.95 -1.73
C GLN A 262 6.88 -16.44 -1.72
N ALA A 263 6.52 -15.75 -0.63
CA ALA A 263 6.96 -14.39 -0.36
C ALA A 263 8.15 -14.41 0.59
N VAL A 264 9.21 -13.69 0.24
CA VAL A 264 10.41 -13.54 1.07
C VAL A 264 10.73 -12.06 1.25
N ARG A 265 11.28 -11.70 2.41
CA ARG A 265 11.69 -10.32 2.67
C ARG A 265 13.19 -10.15 2.42
N LEU A 266 13.56 -9.20 1.56
CA LEU A 266 14.93 -8.83 1.26
C LEU A 266 15.17 -7.36 1.63
N GLY A 267 15.74 -7.12 2.81
CA GLY A 267 15.78 -5.78 3.40
C GLY A 267 14.38 -5.28 3.73
N ASP A 268 14.00 -4.12 3.19
CA ASP A 268 12.66 -3.55 3.34
C ASP A 268 11.70 -3.90 2.18
N ILE A 269 12.16 -4.68 1.19
CA ILE A 269 11.39 -5.05 0.02
C ILE A 269 10.86 -6.47 0.18
N ARG A 270 9.57 -6.67 -0.07
CA ARG A 270 8.96 -7.98 -0.23
C ARG A 270 9.17 -8.45 -1.67
N LEU A 271 9.77 -9.62 -1.83
CA LEU A 271 9.88 -10.32 -3.12
C LEU A 271 8.79 -11.39 -3.19
N ASN A 272 7.88 -11.25 -4.13
CA ASN A 272 6.90 -12.27 -4.47
C ASN A 272 7.55 -13.23 -5.46
N LEU A 273 8.00 -14.38 -5.01
CA LEU A 273 8.69 -15.37 -5.85
C LEU A 273 7.67 -16.24 -6.55
N PHE A 274 7.71 -16.25 -7.88
CA PHE A 274 6.86 -17.12 -8.69
C PHE A 274 7.58 -18.39 -9.05
N ASP A 275 6.86 -19.53 -8.96
CA ASP A 275 7.19 -20.86 -9.46
C ASP A 275 8.66 -21.30 -9.31
N THR A 276 8.98 -21.65 -8.09
CA THR A 276 10.24 -22.36 -7.81
C THR A 276 10.14 -23.89 -8.05
N ALA A 277 8.95 -24.42 -8.36
CA ALA A 277 8.73 -25.86 -8.55
C ALA A 277 9.37 -26.40 -9.83
N GLY A 278 9.53 -25.58 -10.87
CA GLY A 278 10.34 -25.93 -12.04
C GLY A 278 11.85 -25.94 -11.78
N LEU A 279 12.28 -25.52 -10.58
CA LEU A 279 13.68 -25.46 -10.14
C LEU A 279 14.10 -26.69 -9.30
N ARG A 280 13.19 -27.60 -8.97
CA ARG A 280 13.56 -28.89 -8.38
C ARG A 280 14.02 -29.79 -9.50
N ASP A 281 15.28 -30.23 -9.42
CA ASP A 281 15.93 -31.21 -10.31
C ASP A 281 15.07 -32.49 -10.39
N THR A 282 14.17 -32.56 -11.35
CA THR A 282 13.55 -33.82 -11.78
C THR A 282 13.95 -34.07 -13.22
N GLU A 283 14.78 -35.04 -13.38
CA GLU A 283 15.18 -35.62 -14.67
C GLU A 283 13.98 -36.31 -15.33
N ASP A 284 13.00 -35.60 -15.91
CA ASP A 284 12.05 -36.23 -16.83
C ASP A 284 11.29 -35.20 -17.69
N VAL A 285 11.39 -35.44 -18.98
CA VAL A 285 10.54 -35.16 -20.20
C VAL A 285 9.47 -34.04 -20.19
N ILE A 286 9.29 -33.26 -19.13
CA ILE A 286 8.37 -32.11 -19.04
C ILE A 286 9.11 -30.78 -19.28
N GLU A 287 10.35 -30.82 -19.69
CA GLU A 287 11.27 -29.68 -19.81
C GLU A 287 10.78 -28.56 -20.76
N ALA A 288 10.14 -28.89 -21.87
CA ALA A 288 9.73 -27.88 -22.87
C ALA A 288 8.53 -27.02 -22.39
N GLU A 289 7.64 -27.59 -21.61
CA GLU A 289 6.45 -26.88 -21.06
C GLU A 289 6.81 -26.06 -19.82
N GLY A 290 7.71 -26.59 -18.97
CA GLY A 290 8.27 -25.87 -17.82
C GLY A 290 9.09 -24.65 -18.25
N ILE A 291 9.93 -24.80 -19.26
CA ILE A 291 10.70 -23.68 -19.84
C ILE A 291 9.77 -22.61 -20.42
N ARG A 292 8.69 -22.99 -21.12
CA ARG A 292 7.73 -22.03 -21.70
C ARG A 292 6.94 -21.27 -20.63
N ARG A 293 6.57 -21.91 -19.52
CA ARG A 293 5.91 -21.26 -18.38
C ARG A 293 6.87 -20.32 -17.65
N SER A 294 8.12 -20.72 -17.45
CA SER A 294 9.17 -19.87 -16.85
C SER A 294 9.42 -18.61 -17.69
N TRP A 295 9.34 -18.72 -19.04
CA TRP A 295 9.51 -17.57 -19.93
C TRP A 295 8.34 -16.58 -19.87
N LYS A 296 7.10 -17.06 -19.79
CA LYS A 296 5.93 -16.19 -19.64
C LYS A 296 6.00 -15.40 -18.34
N LYS A 297 6.42 -16.02 -17.25
CA LYS A 297 6.58 -15.38 -15.94
C LYS A 297 7.73 -14.37 -15.90
N LEU A 298 8.78 -14.60 -16.68
CA LEU A 298 9.85 -13.62 -16.86
C LEU A 298 9.32 -12.33 -17.50
N ASP A 299 8.32 -12.43 -18.38
CA ASP A 299 7.70 -11.28 -19.06
C ASP A 299 6.86 -10.44 -18.11
N GLU A 300 6.32 -11.04 -17.06
CA GLU A 300 5.44 -10.42 -16.06
C GLU A 300 6.20 -9.94 -14.81
N ALA A 301 7.47 -10.39 -14.62
CA ALA A 301 8.28 -10.06 -13.45
C ALA A 301 8.74 -8.60 -13.43
N GLY A 302 8.49 -7.91 -12.30
CA GLY A 302 9.01 -6.57 -12.02
C GLY A 302 10.50 -6.55 -11.63
N LEU A 303 11.08 -7.74 -11.28
CA LEU A 303 12.49 -7.93 -10.96
C LEU A 303 12.96 -9.30 -11.47
N VAL A 304 14.13 -9.34 -12.07
CA VAL A 304 14.78 -10.60 -12.48
C VAL A 304 16.12 -10.76 -11.77
N LEU A 305 16.30 -11.87 -11.06
CA LEU A 305 17.59 -12.31 -10.52
C LEU A 305 18.11 -13.46 -11.40
N ALA A 306 19.04 -13.15 -12.30
CA ALA A 306 19.64 -14.15 -13.19
C ALA A 306 20.92 -14.70 -12.56
N VAL A 307 20.93 -16.00 -12.27
CA VAL A 307 22.04 -16.69 -11.59
C VAL A 307 22.92 -17.42 -12.60
N PHE A 308 24.19 -17.08 -12.61
CA PHE A 308 25.22 -17.70 -13.44
C PHE A 308 26.29 -18.39 -12.57
N ASP A 309 26.84 -19.48 -13.06
CA ASP A 309 27.94 -20.20 -12.39
C ASP A 309 29.29 -19.56 -12.73
N GLY A 310 29.86 -18.81 -11.77
CA GLY A 310 31.16 -18.14 -11.96
C GLY A 310 32.33 -19.07 -12.14
N SER A 311 32.21 -20.35 -11.73
CA SER A 311 33.27 -21.35 -11.81
C SER A 311 33.35 -22.06 -13.18
N GLU A 312 32.37 -21.82 -14.06
CA GLU A 312 32.32 -22.44 -15.40
C GLU A 312 32.44 -21.41 -16.53
N PRO A 313 32.94 -21.78 -17.71
CA PRO A 313 32.95 -20.87 -18.84
C PRO A 313 31.53 -20.48 -19.30
N LEU A 314 31.39 -19.29 -19.84
CA LEU A 314 30.16 -18.79 -20.43
C LEU A 314 29.67 -19.72 -21.55
N THR A 315 28.40 -20.11 -21.50
CA THR A 315 27.78 -20.97 -22.50
C THR A 315 26.85 -20.21 -23.44
N ARG A 316 26.41 -20.86 -24.53
CA ARG A 316 25.39 -20.30 -25.43
C ARG A 316 24.05 -20.10 -24.73
N GLU A 317 23.70 -20.95 -23.77
CA GLU A 317 22.48 -20.86 -22.97
C GLU A 317 22.51 -19.65 -22.04
N ASP A 318 23.64 -19.38 -21.37
CA ASP A 318 23.86 -18.22 -20.54
C ASP A 318 23.67 -16.91 -21.33
N LEU A 319 24.25 -16.87 -22.55
CA LEU A 319 24.11 -15.71 -23.42
C LEU A 319 22.66 -15.55 -23.93
N ALA A 320 21.95 -16.64 -24.22
CA ALA A 320 20.55 -16.60 -24.62
C ALA A 320 19.66 -16.07 -23.47
N LEU A 321 19.95 -16.51 -22.24
CA LEU A 321 19.28 -15.99 -21.03
C LEU A 321 19.55 -14.50 -20.83
N ALA A 322 20.82 -14.08 -20.90
CA ALA A 322 21.22 -12.68 -20.75
C ALA A 322 20.49 -11.78 -21.75
N ARG A 323 20.43 -12.17 -23.03
CA ARG A 323 19.70 -11.42 -24.07
C ARG A 323 18.21 -11.26 -23.78
N LYS A 324 17.58 -12.26 -23.15
CA LYS A 324 16.17 -12.19 -22.76
C LYS A 324 15.91 -11.27 -21.55
N CYS A 325 16.93 -11.05 -20.72
CA CYS A 325 16.86 -10.10 -19.61
C CYS A 325 17.04 -8.64 -20.04
N ALA A 326 17.50 -8.40 -21.28
CA ALA A 326 17.77 -7.06 -21.80
C ALA A 326 16.51 -6.16 -21.73
N GLY A 327 16.69 -4.91 -21.28
CA GLY A 327 15.62 -3.91 -21.16
C GLY A 327 14.66 -4.13 -19.99
N ARG A 328 14.95 -5.07 -19.08
CA ARG A 328 14.16 -5.36 -17.88
C ARG A 328 14.90 -4.92 -16.61
N PRO A 329 14.20 -4.72 -15.48
CA PRO A 329 14.86 -4.60 -14.17
C PRO A 329 15.50 -5.93 -13.78
N ALA A 330 16.74 -6.16 -14.23
CA ALA A 330 17.44 -7.42 -14.07
C ALA A 330 18.84 -7.24 -13.48
N ILE A 331 19.18 -8.14 -12.54
CA ILE A 331 20.51 -8.24 -11.92
C ILE A 331 21.11 -9.59 -12.28
N ALA A 332 22.34 -9.60 -12.82
CA ALA A 332 23.12 -10.80 -13.00
C ALA A 332 23.89 -11.12 -11.71
N LEU A 333 23.67 -12.29 -11.15
CA LEU A 333 24.38 -12.82 -10.00
C LEU A 333 25.40 -13.86 -10.48
N ILE A 334 26.69 -13.51 -10.45
CA ILE A 334 27.78 -14.44 -10.77
C ILE A 334 28.10 -15.20 -9.48
N ASN A 335 27.46 -16.35 -9.34
CA ASN A 335 27.54 -17.15 -8.11
C ASN A 335 28.81 -18.02 -8.08
N LYS A 336 29.12 -18.55 -6.90
CA LYS A 336 30.29 -19.40 -6.59
C LYS A 336 31.60 -18.61 -6.65
N GLU A 337 31.61 -17.37 -6.14
CA GLU A 337 32.82 -16.53 -6.04
C GLU A 337 33.93 -17.18 -5.17
N ASP A 338 33.55 -18.13 -4.32
CA ASP A 338 34.46 -18.98 -3.54
C ASP A 338 35.35 -19.91 -4.41
N LYS A 339 35.06 -20.02 -5.71
CA LYS A 339 35.81 -20.84 -6.66
C LYS A 339 36.58 -20.00 -7.67
N PRO A 340 37.60 -20.57 -8.33
CA PRO A 340 38.31 -19.89 -9.40
C PRO A 340 37.35 -19.42 -10.50
N THR A 341 37.31 -18.13 -10.79
CA THR A 341 36.45 -17.54 -11.81
C THR A 341 36.88 -17.97 -13.21
N ARG A 342 35.94 -18.51 -14.00
CA ARG A 342 36.08 -18.87 -15.40
C ARG A 342 35.05 -18.22 -16.31
N PHE A 343 34.02 -17.56 -15.69
CA PHE A 343 32.93 -16.93 -16.38
C PHE A 343 33.31 -15.53 -16.85
N ASP A 344 33.11 -15.26 -18.13
CA ASP A 344 33.33 -13.93 -18.71
C ASP A 344 32.08 -13.07 -18.51
N ALA A 345 32.07 -12.30 -17.42
CA ALA A 345 30.95 -11.45 -17.06
C ALA A 345 30.81 -10.21 -17.97
N GLU A 346 31.89 -9.77 -18.64
CA GLU A 346 31.87 -8.60 -19.52
C GLU A 346 30.95 -8.81 -20.73
N VAL A 347 30.88 -10.06 -21.22
CA VAL A 347 30.03 -10.43 -22.36
C VAL A 347 28.53 -10.26 -22.06
N ILE A 348 28.10 -10.50 -20.81
CA ILE A 348 26.69 -10.40 -20.42
C ILE A 348 26.34 -9.04 -19.80
N ALA A 349 27.31 -8.27 -19.33
CA ALA A 349 27.10 -6.99 -18.67
C ALA A 349 26.18 -6.04 -19.44
N PRO A 350 26.22 -5.91 -20.76
CA PRO A 350 25.34 -5.00 -21.50
C PRO A 350 23.84 -5.33 -21.42
N TYR A 351 23.48 -6.53 -20.96
CA TYR A 351 22.08 -6.98 -20.88
C TYR A 351 21.45 -6.79 -19.50
N PHE A 352 22.24 -6.34 -18.52
CA PHE A 352 21.81 -6.19 -17.13
C PHE A 352 22.04 -4.77 -16.60
N ALA A 353 21.16 -4.32 -15.72
CA ALA A 353 21.37 -3.07 -15.01
C ALA A 353 22.56 -3.15 -14.03
N MET A 354 22.80 -4.32 -13.47
CA MET A 354 23.93 -4.61 -12.57
C MET A 354 24.40 -6.05 -12.72
N VAL A 355 25.71 -6.25 -12.55
CA VAL A 355 26.36 -7.58 -12.46
C VAL A 355 27.06 -7.64 -11.11
N LEU A 356 26.75 -8.67 -10.32
CA LEU A 356 27.24 -8.84 -8.94
C LEU A 356 27.93 -10.21 -8.80
N PRO A 357 29.22 -10.27 -8.50
CA PRO A 357 29.85 -11.47 -8.00
C PRO A 357 29.32 -11.77 -6.59
N VAL A 358 28.92 -13.02 -6.34
CA VAL A 358 28.34 -13.43 -5.06
C VAL A 358 28.71 -14.87 -4.73
N CYS A 359 28.81 -15.17 -3.43
CA CYS A 359 28.78 -16.53 -2.92
C CYS A 359 27.46 -16.73 -2.14
N CYS A 360 26.46 -17.37 -2.77
CA CYS A 360 25.15 -17.57 -2.13
C CYS A 360 25.18 -18.48 -0.88
N GLN A 361 26.33 -19.03 -0.51
CA GLN A 361 26.52 -19.75 0.75
C GLN A 361 26.91 -18.82 1.90
N GLU A 362 27.33 -17.58 1.60
CA GLU A 362 27.76 -16.61 2.57
C GLU A 362 26.61 -15.66 2.95
N GLU A 363 26.47 -15.39 4.25
CA GLU A 363 25.42 -14.49 4.77
C GLU A 363 25.58 -13.05 4.25
N GLY A 364 26.80 -12.63 3.93
CA GLY A 364 27.09 -11.33 3.31
C GLY A 364 26.44 -11.10 1.95
N ALA A 365 26.24 -12.15 1.15
CA ALA A 365 25.62 -12.08 -0.16
C ALA A 365 24.18 -11.53 -0.10
N ARG A 366 23.41 -11.87 0.94
CA ARG A 366 22.05 -11.34 1.14
C ARG A 366 22.02 -9.81 1.24
N LYS A 367 22.93 -9.21 1.98
CA LYS A 367 23.01 -7.74 2.14
C LYS A 367 23.42 -7.06 0.85
N LEU A 368 24.36 -7.67 0.11
CA LEU A 368 24.81 -7.16 -1.18
C LEU A 368 23.66 -7.16 -2.19
N ILE A 369 22.93 -8.28 -2.31
CA ILE A 369 21.78 -8.40 -3.19
C ILE A 369 20.67 -7.42 -2.78
N ALA A 370 20.39 -7.28 -1.48
CA ALA A 370 19.40 -6.32 -0.97
C ALA A 370 19.72 -4.88 -1.39
N SER A 371 20.97 -4.45 -1.22
CA SER A 371 21.42 -3.12 -1.63
C SER A 371 21.31 -2.90 -3.13
N ALA A 372 21.63 -3.91 -3.94
CA ALA A 372 21.54 -3.84 -5.40
C ALA A 372 20.09 -3.76 -5.87
N VAL A 373 19.20 -4.57 -5.28
CA VAL A 373 17.75 -4.54 -5.58
C VAL A 373 17.17 -3.18 -5.19
N ALA A 374 17.46 -2.67 -3.99
CA ALA A 374 16.98 -1.36 -3.55
C ALA A 374 17.45 -0.22 -4.49
N ARG A 375 18.69 -0.31 -4.98
CA ARG A 375 19.24 0.68 -5.92
C ARG A 375 18.59 0.57 -7.30
N LEU A 376 18.36 -0.64 -7.80
CA LEU A 376 17.74 -0.88 -9.11
C LEU A 376 16.29 -0.38 -9.13
N LEU A 377 15.54 -0.63 -8.05
CA LEU A 377 14.13 -0.26 -7.93
C LEU A 377 13.93 1.17 -7.36
N GLY A 378 15.01 1.91 -7.10
CA GLY A 378 14.95 3.31 -6.63
C GLY A 378 14.47 3.49 -5.19
N THR A 379 14.23 2.40 -4.45
CA THR A 379 13.67 2.48 -3.09
C THR A 379 14.61 3.11 -2.08
N ASN A 380 15.91 3.09 -2.32
CA ASN A 380 16.91 3.74 -1.49
C ASN A 380 16.92 5.28 -1.57
N GLN A 381 16.19 5.87 -2.53
CA GLN A 381 16.07 7.32 -2.72
C GLN A 381 14.77 7.87 -2.12
N ILE A 382 13.86 7.01 -1.69
CA ILE A 382 12.58 7.40 -1.11
C ILE A 382 12.79 7.86 0.34
N ASP A 383 12.35 9.09 0.65
CA ASP A 383 12.18 9.52 2.04
C ASP A 383 10.88 8.87 2.58
N PRO A 384 10.98 7.96 3.55
CA PRO A 384 9.81 7.26 4.08
C PRO A 384 8.85 8.16 4.87
N HIS A 385 9.21 9.41 5.13
CA HIS A 385 8.38 10.40 5.84
C HIS A 385 7.78 11.46 4.91
N ALA A 386 8.17 11.46 3.62
CA ALA A 386 7.65 12.39 2.63
C ALA A 386 6.22 12.02 2.18
N ALA A 387 5.56 13.00 1.55
CA ALA A 387 4.31 12.75 0.83
C ALA A 387 4.54 11.77 -0.32
N SER A 388 3.68 10.78 -0.46
CA SER A 388 3.74 9.80 -1.55
C SER A 388 2.35 9.40 -2.02
N LEU A 389 2.22 9.10 -3.31
CA LEU A 389 1.01 8.51 -3.88
C LEU A 389 0.94 7.02 -3.52
N SER A 390 -0.22 6.52 -3.13
CA SER A 390 -0.37 5.14 -2.65
C SER A 390 -1.13 4.21 -3.61
N GLY A 391 -1.89 4.74 -4.56
CA GLY A 391 -2.68 3.91 -5.46
C GLY A 391 -2.84 4.48 -6.87
N GLN A 392 -3.30 3.65 -7.80
CA GLN A 392 -3.53 4.02 -9.20
C GLN A 392 -4.50 5.20 -9.34
N ARG A 393 -5.52 5.29 -8.48
CA ARG A 393 -6.47 6.41 -8.44
C ARG A 393 -5.74 7.72 -8.19
N GLN A 394 -4.87 7.75 -7.15
CA GLN A 394 -4.09 8.93 -6.80
C GLN A 394 -3.09 9.29 -7.90
N LEU A 395 -2.41 8.29 -8.49
CA LEU A 395 -1.48 8.48 -9.60
C LEU A 395 -2.20 9.09 -10.82
N ALA A 396 -3.36 8.55 -11.20
CA ALA A 396 -4.12 9.06 -12.32
C ALA A 396 -4.58 10.51 -12.10
N ALA A 397 -5.04 10.84 -10.89
CA ALA A 397 -5.45 12.19 -10.53
C ALA A 397 -4.25 13.17 -10.53
N ALA A 398 -3.10 12.77 -9.95
CA ALA A 398 -1.88 13.58 -9.97
C ALA A 398 -1.36 13.81 -11.40
N THR A 399 -1.44 12.79 -12.25
CA THR A 399 -1.04 12.89 -13.67
C THR A 399 -1.94 13.87 -14.43
N ARG A 400 -3.26 13.80 -14.25
CA ARG A 400 -4.21 14.75 -14.85
C ARG A 400 -3.95 16.18 -14.38
N ALA A 401 -3.74 16.38 -13.08
CA ALA A 401 -3.41 17.70 -12.54
C ALA A 401 -2.12 18.26 -13.15
N ARG A 402 -1.09 17.42 -13.24
CA ARG A 402 0.21 17.79 -13.85
C ARG A 402 0.07 18.14 -15.34
N GLU A 403 -0.73 17.39 -16.09
CA GLU A 403 -0.99 17.65 -17.51
C GLU A 403 -1.77 18.95 -17.70
N ALA A 404 -2.76 19.23 -16.87
CA ALA A 404 -3.52 20.48 -16.89
C ALA A 404 -2.62 21.68 -16.56
N VAL A 405 -1.76 21.60 -15.54
CA VAL A 405 -0.78 22.66 -15.23
C VAL A 405 0.24 22.84 -16.36
N ALA A 406 0.68 21.76 -17.01
CA ALA A 406 1.56 21.85 -18.17
C ALA A 406 0.86 22.57 -19.34
N GLY A 407 -0.43 22.27 -19.60
CA GLY A 407 -1.25 22.98 -20.58
C GLY A 407 -1.40 24.48 -20.27
N ALA A 408 -1.55 24.84 -19.00
CA ALA A 408 -1.56 26.24 -18.57
C ALA A 408 -0.23 26.94 -18.87
N LEU A 409 0.90 26.29 -18.58
CA LEU A 409 2.25 26.82 -18.91
C LEU A 409 2.45 26.98 -20.41
N GLU A 410 1.98 26.02 -21.22
CA GLU A 410 2.03 26.11 -22.70
C GLU A 410 1.14 27.25 -23.21
N ALA A 411 -0.03 27.46 -22.62
CA ALA A 411 -0.92 28.56 -22.97
C ALA A 411 -0.27 29.94 -22.69
N VAL A 412 0.39 30.09 -21.53
CA VAL A 412 1.16 31.32 -21.19
C VAL A 412 2.29 31.51 -22.19
N ALA A 413 3.12 30.50 -22.44
CA ALA A 413 4.27 30.60 -23.34
C ALA A 413 3.87 30.84 -24.83
N GLY A 414 2.71 30.32 -25.22
CA GLY A 414 2.13 30.46 -26.55
C GLY A 414 1.41 31.78 -26.79
N GLY A 415 1.27 32.64 -25.77
CA GLY A 415 0.54 33.90 -25.82
C GLY A 415 -0.96 33.74 -26.06
N PHE A 416 -1.54 32.58 -25.63
CA PHE A 416 -2.97 32.38 -25.62
C PHE A 416 -3.62 33.26 -24.54
N GLY A 417 -4.91 33.59 -24.70
CA GLY A 417 -5.62 34.45 -23.75
C GLY A 417 -5.67 33.86 -22.33
N LEU A 418 -5.78 34.73 -21.33
CA LEU A 418 -5.84 34.31 -19.91
C LEU A 418 -7.04 33.41 -19.59
N ASP A 419 -8.11 33.46 -20.38
CA ASP A 419 -9.24 32.54 -20.36
C ASP A 419 -8.82 31.08 -20.63
N ALA A 420 -7.90 30.84 -21.58
CA ALA A 420 -7.36 29.49 -21.81
C ALA A 420 -6.51 28.99 -20.63
N VAL A 421 -5.74 29.88 -20.00
CA VAL A 421 -4.98 29.55 -18.78
C VAL A 421 -5.93 29.23 -17.63
N SER A 422 -6.99 30.03 -17.44
CA SER A 422 -8.02 29.82 -16.41
C SER A 422 -8.68 28.45 -16.51
N VAL A 423 -9.08 28.01 -17.72
CA VAL A 423 -9.66 26.67 -17.93
C VAL A 423 -8.69 25.57 -17.51
N CYS A 424 -7.41 25.68 -17.89
CA CYS A 424 -6.42 24.67 -17.49
C CYS A 424 -6.16 24.65 -15.97
N VAL A 425 -6.23 25.80 -15.30
CA VAL A 425 -6.11 25.88 -13.84
C VAL A 425 -7.31 25.26 -13.14
N ASP A 426 -8.54 25.46 -13.66
CA ASP A 426 -9.75 24.80 -13.15
C ASP A 426 -9.67 23.29 -13.29
N ASP A 427 -9.23 22.77 -14.46
CA ASP A 427 -9.02 21.33 -14.68
C ASP A 427 -7.99 20.76 -13.69
N ALA A 428 -6.93 21.50 -13.38
CA ALA A 428 -5.94 21.11 -12.40
C ALA A 428 -6.51 21.05 -10.98
N LEU A 429 -7.31 22.05 -10.57
CA LEU A 429 -7.98 22.09 -9.28
C LEU A 429 -8.95 20.94 -9.12
N ASP A 430 -9.75 20.64 -10.14
CA ASP A 430 -10.67 19.50 -10.14
C ASP A 430 -9.93 18.17 -9.97
N ALA A 431 -8.82 17.98 -10.69
CA ALA A 431 -8.00 16.79 -10.57
C ALA A 431 -7.37 16.65 -9.17
N LEU A 432 -6.96 17.75 -8.52
CA LEU A 432 -6.46 17.75 -7.14
C LEU A 432 -7.57 17.47 -6.12
N CYS A 433 -8.80 17.93 -6.36
CA CYS A 433 -9.97 17.58 -5.55
C CYS A 433 -10.31 16.08 -5.67
N ASP A 434 -10.21 15.52 -6.87
CA ASP A 434 -10.35 14.07 -7.09
C ASP A 434 -9.26 13.29 -6.35
N LEU A 435 -8.01 13.78 -6.33
CA LEU A 435 -6.91 13.14 -5.63
C LEU A 435 -7.19 13.04 -4.12
N THR A 436 -7.64 14.13 -3.50
CA THR A 436 -7.96 14.17 -2.06
C THR A 436 -9.29 13.48 -1.73
N GLY A 437 -10.14 13.26 -2.73
CA GLY A 437 -11.45 12.64 -2.60
C GLY A 437 -12.56 13.62 -2.20
N GLU A 438 -12.33 14.91 -2.31
CA GLU A 438 -13.36 15.95 -2.02
C GLU A 438 -14.54 15.86 -3.01
N ASN A 439 -14.24 15.53 -4.28
CA ASN A 439 -15.24 15.32 -5.33
C ASN A 439 -15.53 13.83 -5.59
N ALA A 440 -15.09 12.91 -4.68
CA ALA A 440 -15.24 11.48 -4.92
C ALA A 440 -16.72 11.08 -5.01
N SER A 441 -17.09 10.47 -6.12
CA SER A 441 -18.41 9.87 -6.27
C SER A 441 -18.62 8.69 -5.32
N GLU A 442 -19.87 8.35 -5.00
CA GLU A 442 -20.19 7.19 -4.17
C GLU A 442 -19.60 5.88 -4.75
N ALA A 443 -19.52 5.76 -6.06
CA ALA A 443 -18.91 4.62 -6.74
C ALA A 443 -17.41 4.50 -6.41
N VAL A 444 -16.65 5.60 -6.44
CA VAL A 444 -15.24 5.64 -6.09
C VAL A 444 -15.03 5.31 -4.61
N ILE A 445 -15.86 5.87 -3.74
CA ILE A 445 -15.81 5.58 -2.30
C ILE A 445 -16.04 4.08 -2.07
N ASN A 446 -17.06 3.49 -2.67
CA ASN A 446 -17.35 2.07 -2.53
C ASN A 446 -16.19 1.20 -3.04
N GLU A 447 -15.61 1.49 -4.23
CA GLU A 447 -14.46 0.76 -4.77
C GLU A 447 -13.25 0.77 -3.83
N VAL A 448 -12.95 1.92 -3.20
CA VAL A 448 -11.85 2.04 -2.25
C VAL A 448 -12.07 1.12 -1.05
N PHE A 449 -13.28 1.13 -0.46
CA PHE A 449 -13.57 0.38 0.77
C PHE A 449 -13.85 -1.12 0.55
N GLU A 450 -14.27 -1.56 -0.64
CA GLU A 450 -14.42 -2.98 -0.97
C GLU A 450 -13.12 -3.79 -0.86
N ARG A 451 -11.98 -3.13 -0.99
CA ARG A 451 -10.65 -3.76 -0.88
C ARG A 451 -10.19 -3.96 0.57
N PHE A 452 -10.94 -3.44 1.53
CA PHE A 452 -10.58 -3.52 2.95
C PHE A 452 -10.96 -4.87 3.57
N CYS A 453 -10.28 -5.23 4.65
CA CYS A 453 -10.69 -6.34 5.49
C CYS A 453 -11.94 -5.98 6.30
N VAL A 454 -12.78 -7.00 6.60
CA VAL A 454 -13.87 -6.86 7.56
C VAL A 454 -13.26 -6.56 8.95
N GLY A 455 -13.82 -5.57 9.66
CA GLY A 455 -13.32 -5.16 10.97
C GLY A 455 -12.41 -3.90 10.94
N LYS A 456 -12.16 -3.35 9.72
CA LYS A 456 -11.45 -2.08 9.47
C LYS A 456 -12.36 -1.00 8.91
#